data_7f8835a7011d41b9b49a41291ea574cb
#
_entry.id   7f8835a7011d41b9b49a41291ea574cb
#
_cell.length_a   1.000
_cell.length_b   1.000
_cell.length_c   1.000
_cell.angle_alpha   90.00
_cell.angle_beta   90.00
_cell.angle_gamma   90.00
#
_symmetry.space_group_name_H-M   'P 1'
#
loop_
_entity.id
_entity.type
_entity.pdbx_description
1 polymer ?
#
loop_
_entity_poly.entity_id
_entity_poly.type
_entity_poly.pdbx_seq_one_letter_code
_entity_poly.pdbx_strand_id
1 'polypeptide(L)'
;MPRCIANTDRLRGRRIKIYPTEEQIKLINCNINSYRAIYNIALDLQNRNYNDGNSYITYFDMCKIFSDMRNNNPEYEWFKQIQLSTIRQALRDLDNAFKNFFNNKTRYPRFKSKKRSKKFFTTRSERTNVKDHYIRIPGIGLVEGKNHSIPNTRLFNTGLSFDGYDYWFYCQIETDTIEPQFYIKNRTPIGIDVGIRNMITTSTGDYYHFSNTRKYEKRLKRQQRRLQKSYDKYLNQSMLTKTKYEDIPKSKNMQKRLRDQYKTYSKIRNKKHNDIHNATKRIVESYPSAIVIENLSVTNQLKQGWMRKFCPNMLFYEIHRQIIYKAKDRYIRIIIADAQFPSSQLCSRCGSIRKIYGNKTFICHRCGFRIDRDLNAALNLENLAYPENACIAV
;
A
#
# COMPACT_ATOMS: atom_id res chain seq x y z
N MET A 1 -18.98 -6.93 -29.18
CA MET A 1 -18.19 -7.98 -28.48
C MET A 1 -18.52 -7.92 -27.01
N PRO A 2 -18.92 -9.03 -26.36
CA PRO A 2 -19.22 -9.03 -24.95
C PRO A 2 -17.97 -8.61 -24.18
N ARG A 3 -18.12 -7.69 -23.22
CA ARG A 3 -17.06 -7.31 -22.29
C ARG A 3 -16.74 -8.54 -21.44
N CYS A 4 -15.63 -9.24 -21.74
CA CYS A 4 -15.08 -10.20 -20.82
C CYS A 4 -14.80 -9.47 -19.49
N ILE A 5 -15.61 -9.72 -18.48
CA ILE A 5 -15.39 -9.29 -17.12
C ILE A 5 -14.18 -10.09 -16.64
N ALA A 6 -13.05 -9.41 -16.42
CA ALA A 6 -11.87 -10.07 -15.86
C ALA A 6 -12.24 -10.70 -14.51
N ASN A 7 -11.87 -11.94 -14.31
CA ASN A 7 -11.98 -12.55 -13.00
C ASN A 7 -11.00 -11.82 -12.06
N THR A 8 -11.54 -10.98 -11.17
CA THR A 8 -10.74 -10.11 -10.30
C THR A 8 -9.78 -10.89 -9.41
N ASP A 9 -10.08 -12.14 -9.12
CA ASP A 9 -9.26 -13.04 -8.31
C ASP A 9 -7.96 -13.49 -9.03
N ARG A 10 -7.94 -13.40 -10.36
CA ARG A 10 -6.79 -13.76 -11.19
C ARG A 10 -5.88 -12.58 -11.53
N LEU A 11 -6.28 -11.34 -11.19
CA LEU A 11 -5.52 -10.15 -11.53
C LEU A 11 -4.33 -9.97 -10.58
N ARG A 12 -3.13 -9.85 -11.14
CA ARG A 12 -1.89 -9.59 -10.41
C ARG A 12 -1.28 -8.27 -10.84
N GLY A 13 -0.99 -7.41 -9.86
CA GLY A 13 -0.34 -6.13 -10.08
C GLY A 13 1.12 -6.27 -10.51
N ARG A 14 1.50 -5.52 -11.54
CA ARG A 14 2.89 -5.35 -11.98
C ARG A 14 3.25 -3.88 -11.94
N ARG A 15 4.52 -3.60 -11.65
CA ARG A 15 5.07 -2.26 -11.60
C ARG A 15 6.42 -2.24 -12.29
N ILE A 16 6.56 -1.38 -13.31
CA ILE A 16 7.77 -1.25 -14.12
C ILE A 16 8.33 0.15 -13.96
N LYS A 17 9.63 0.27 -13.79
CA LYS A 17 10.32 1.56 -13.87
C LYS A 17 10.36 2.02 -15.31
N ILE A 18 10.03 3.29 -15.54
CA ILE A 18 10.03 3.92 -16.87
C ILE A 18 11.01 5.10 -16.91
N TYR A 19 11.49 5.42 -18.11
CA TYR A 19 12.45 6.48 -18.40
C TYR A 19 11.86 7.47 -19.40
N PRO A 20 10.91 8.33 -18.96
CA PRO A 20 10.28 9.30 -19.86
C PRO A 20 11.22 10.42 -20.22
N THR A 21 11.08 10.95 -21.45
CA THR A 21 11.74 12.17 -21.92
C THR A 21 11.24 13.40 -21.17
N GLU A 22 11.90 14.55 -21.33
CA GLU A 22 11.46 15.78 -20.65
C GLU A 22 10.06 16.22 -21.09
N GLU A 23 9.69 16.04 -22.34
CA GLU A 23 8.36 16.33 -22.87
C GLU A 23 7.32 15.39 -22.27
N GLN A 24 7.61 14.09 -22.23
CA GLN A 24 6.75 13.10 -21.59
C GLN A 24 6.60 13.37 -20.10
N ILE A 25 7.65 13.82 -19.41
CA ILE A 25 7.59 14.22 -17.99
C ILE A 25 6.61 15.39 -17.79
N LYS A 26 6.59 16.38 -18.69
CA LYS A 26 5.63 17.49 -18.63
C LYS A 26 4.19 16.97 -18.72
N LEU A 27 3.91 16.08 -19.69
CA LEU A 27 2.59 15.48 -19.89
C LEU A 27 2.15 14.60 -18.69
N ILE A 28 3.07 13.80 -18.16
CA ILE A 28 2.82 12.97 -16.97
C ILE A 28 2.49 13.84 -15.76
N ASN A 29 3.30 14.88 -15.52
CA ASN A 29 3.08 15.78 -14.39
C ASN A 29 1.80 16.60 -14.54
N CYS A 30 1.43 16.99 -15.74
CA CYS A 30 0.15 17.62 -16.05
C CYS A 30 -1.01 16.71 -15.60
N ASN A 31 -1.04 15.45 -16.03
CA ASN A 31 -2.08 14.50 -15.65
C ASN A 31 -2.12 14.23 -14.14
N ILE A 32 -0.96 14.09 -13.48
CA ILE A 32 -0.87 13.92 -12.01
C ILE A 32 -1.46 15.11 -11.27
N ASN A 33 -1.16 16.34 -11.69
CA ASN A 33 -1.68 17.54 -11.06
C ASN A 33 -3.17 17.72 -11.31
N SER A 34 -3.60 17.42 -12.54
CA SER A 34 -4.99 17.51 -12.96
C SER A 34 -5.88 16.53 -12.19
N TYR A 35 -5.43 15.29 -11.95
CA TYR A 35 -6.16 14.34 -11.12
C TYR A 35 -6.52 14.94 -9.75
N ARG A 36 -5.56 15.62 -9.11
CA ARG A 36 -5.77 16.27 -7.81
C ARG A 36 -6.74 17.46 -7.92
N ALA A 37 -6.58 18.29 -8.95
CA ALA A 37 -7.44 19.45 -9.17
C ALA A 37 -8.89 19.01 -9.41
N ILE A 38 -9.10 18.01 -10.28
CA ILE A 38 -10.44 17.46 -10.58
C ILE A 38 -11.10 16.90 -9.33
N TYR A 39 -10.38 16.11 -8.52
CA TYR A 39 -10.91 15.60 -7.26
C TYR A 39 -11.36 16.74 -6.34
N ASN A 40 -10.58 17.81 -6.26
CA ASN A 40 -10.89 18.95 -5.39
C ASN A 40 -12.09 19.76 -5.93
N ILE A 41 -12.16 20.01 -7.23
CA ILE A 41 -13.32 20.66 -7.86
C ILE A 41 -14.59 19.86 -7.61
N ALA A 42 -14.52 18.54 -7.80
CA ALA A 42 -15.67 17.65 -7.57
C ALA A 42 -16.10 17.64 -6.09
N LEU A 43 -15.15 17.65 -5.16
CA LEU A 43 -15.46 17.74 -3.73
C LEU A 43 -16.08 19.08 -3.37
N ASP A 44 -15.61 20.19 -3.95
CA ASP A 44 -16.17 21.52 -3.75
C ASP A 44 -17.61 21.61 -4.25
N LEU A 45 -17.87 21.07 -5.46
CA LEU A 45 -19.21 20.97 -6.02
C LEU A 45 -20.16 20.17 -5.11
N GLN A 46 -19.68 19.04 -4.58
CA GLN A 46 -20.47 18.23 -3.67
C GLN A 46 -20.77 18.96 -2.35
N ASN A 47 -19.79 19.73 -1.84
CA ASN A 47 -19.98 20.53 -0.62
C ASN A 47 -21.00 21.64 -0.83
N ARG A 48 -20.92 22.36 -1.96
CA ARG A 48 -21.90 23.44 -2.30
C ARG A 48 -23.28 22.83 -2.44
N ASN A 49 -23.42 21.77 -3.24
CA ASN A 49 -24.69 21.06 -3.45
C ASN A 49 -25.35 20.64 -2.12
N TYR A 50 -24.55 20.14 -1.17
CA TYR A 50 -25.03 19.79 0.16
C TYR A 50 -25.47 21.01 0.96
N ASN A 51 -24.72 22.12 0.92
CA ASN A 51 -25.07 23.37 1.61
C ASN A 51 -26.35 23.99 1.05
N ASP A 52 -26.63 23.78 -0.24
CA ASP A 52 -27.85 24.23 -0.90
C ASP A 52 -29.06 23.30 -0.60
N GLY A 53 -28.89 22.30 0.26
CA GLY A 53 -29.93 21.37 0.68
C GLY A 53 -30.28 20.29 -0.37
N ASN A 54 -29.46 20.12 -1.40
CA ASN A 54 -29.72 19.15 -2.47
C ASN A 54 -29.20 17.74 -2.11
N SER A 55 -29.73 16.74 -2.82
CA SER A 55 -29.31 15.35 -2.70
C SER A 55 -27.89 15.12 -3.20
N TYR A 56 -27.26 14.02 -2.76
CA TYR A 56 -25.92 13.62 -3.18
C TYR A 56 -25.80 13.48 -4.70
N ILE A 57 -24.79 14.15 -5.30
CA ILE A 57 -24.48 14.02 -6.72
C ILE A 57 -23.76 12.67 -6.95
N THR A 58 -24.39 11.78 -7.70
CA THR A 58 -23.83 10.45 -7.98
C THR A 58 -22.59 10.53 -8.88
N TYR A 59 -21.80 9.44 -8.93
CA TYR A 59 -20.67 9.35 -9.86
C TYR A 59 -21.07 9.62 -11.32
N PHE A 60 -22.22 9.12 -11.75
CA PHE A 60 -22.67 9.29 -13.16
C PHE A 60 -23.08 10.74 -13.45
N ASP A 61 -23.77 11.38 -12.51
CA ASP A 61 -24.18 12.78 -12.68
C ASP A 61 -22.97 13.72 -12.61
N MET A 62 -22.01 13.43 -11.71
CA MET A 62 -20.75 14.15 -11.68
C MET A 62 -19.98 14.01 -13.01
N CYS A 63 -20.00 12.84 -13.63
CA CYS A 63 -19.40 12.64 -14.96
C CYS A 63 -20.09 13.48 -16.05
N LYS A 64 -21.41 13.67 -16.00
CA LYS A 64 -22.15 14.53 -16.93
C LYS A 64 -21.75 15.99 -16.73
N ILE A 65 -21.75 16.49 -15.48
CA ILE A 65 -21.31 17.84 -15.14
C ILE A 65 -19.89 18.12 -15.65
N PHE A 66 -18.94 17.22 -15.41
CA PHE A 66 -17.56 17.37 -15.88
C PHE A 66 -17.43 17.26 -17.41
N SER A 67 -18.30 16.51 -18.06
CA SER A 67 -18.36 16.47 -19.52
C SER A 67 -18.86 17.80 -20.10
N ASP A 68 -19.89 18.38 -19.50
CA ASP A 68 -20.41 19.68 -19.88
C ASP A 68 -19.38 20.78 -19.64
N MET A 69 -18.77 20.86 -18.46
CA MET A 69 -17.68 21.78 -18.15
C MET A 69 -16.56 21.71 -19.20
N ARG A 70 -16.17 20.50 -19.61
CA ARG A 70 -15.11 20.30 -20.59
C ARG A 70 -15.46 20.80 -21.98
N ASN A 71 -16.72 20.65 -22.38
CA ASN A 71 -17.15 20.95 -23.75
C ASN A 71 -17.62 22.41 -23.90
N ASN A 72 -18.31 22.94 -22.90
CA ASN A 72 -19.10 24.15 -23.01
C ASN A 72 -18.60 25.32 -22.15
N ASN A 73 -17.69 25.07 -21.17
CA ASN A 73 -17.21 26.12 -20.27
C ASN A 73 -15.75 26.50 -20.57
N PRO A 74 -15.48 27.74 -21.01
CA PRO A 74 -14.11 28.22 -21.30
C PRO A 74 -13.16 28.17 -20.12
N GLU A 75 -13.65 28.33 -18.89
CA GLU A 75 -12.83 28.26 -17.66
C GLU A 75 -12.17 26.87 -17.49
N TYR A 76 -12.80 25.83 -18.00
CA TYR A 76 -12.33 24.46 -17.91
C TYR A 76 -11.76 23.91 -19.23
N GLU A 77 -11.39 24.76 -20.17
CA GLU A 77 -10.82 24.34 -21.45
C GLU A 77 -9.57 23.45 -21.28
N TRP A 78 -8.81 23.64 -20.22
CA TRP A 78 -7.66 22.82 -19.86
C TRP A 78 -8.01 21.34 -19.62
N PHE A 79 -9.29 20.98 -19.38
CA PHE A 79 -9.75 19.59 -19.32
C PHE A 79 -9.56 18.86 -20.64
N LYS A 80 -9.51 19.58 -21.78
CA LYS A 80 -9.29 18.99 -23.11
C LYS A 80 -7.87 18.41 -23.24
N GLN A 81 -6.90 18.94 -22.49
CA GLN A 81 -5.50 18.47 -22.46
C GLN A 81 -5.30 17.22 -21.60
N ILE A 82 -6.32 16.81 -20.83
CA ILE A 82 -6.22 15.72 -19.88
C ILE A 82 -6.85 14.46 -20.46
N GLN A 83 -6.30 13.30 -20.08
CA GLN A 83 -6.91 12.03 -20.42
C GLN A 83 -8.25 11.86 -19.70
N LEU A 84 -9.31 11.49 -20.42
CA LEU A 84 -10.64 11.22 -19.85
C LEU A 84 -10.59 10.16 -18.74
N SER A 85 -9.69 9.18 -18.85
CA SER A 85 -9.47 8.17 -17.81
C SER A 85 -9.03 8.80 -16.49
N THR A 86 -8.21 9.86 -16.54
CA THR A 86 -7.77 10.61 -15.34
C THR A 86 -8.95 11.33 -14.68
N ILE A 87 -9.80 11.97 -15.47
CA ILE A 87 -11.00 12.66 -14.96
C ILE A 87 -11.93 11.64 -14.27
N ARG A 88 -12.32 10.60 -15.00
CA ARG A 88 -13.22 9.55 -14.50
C ARG A 88 -12.68 8.86 -13.25
N GLN A 89 -11.36 8.64 -13.17
CA GLN A 89 -10.77 8.03 -11.98
C GLN A 89 -10.82 8.95 -10.78
N ALA A 90 -10.56 10.26 -10.95
CA ALA A 90 -10.66 11.21 -9.86
C ALA A 90 -12.09 11.28 -9.28
N LEU A 91 -13.09 11.29 -10.15
CA LEU A 91 -14.50 11.27 -9.77
C LEU A 91 -14.90 9.97 -9.07
N ARG A 92 -14.45 8.82 -9.60
CA ARG A 92 -14.69 7.51 -8.97
C ARG A 92 -14.06 7.39 -7.59
N ASP A 93 -12.85 7.91 -7.44
CA ASP A 93 -12.16 7.89 -6.14
C ASP A 93 -12.85 8.78 -5.10
N LEU A 94 -13.46 9.90 -5.54
CA LEU A 94 -14.30 10.73 -4.68
C LEU A 94 -15.58 10.01 -4.27
N ASP A 95 -16.30 9.42 -5.23
CA ASP A 95 -17.52 8.67 -4.98
C ASP A 95 -17.27 7.49 -4.00
N ASN A 96 -16.18 6.76 -4.19
CA ASN A 96 -15.76 5.72 -3.26
C ASN A 96 -15.42 6.27 -1.86
N ALA A 97 -14.81 7.46 -1.78
CA ALA A 97 -14.52 8.09 -0.50
C ALA A 97 -15.81 8.46 0.25
N PHE A 98 -16.84 8.97 -0.44
CA PHE A 98 -18.15 9.24 0.15
C PHE A 98 -18.88 7.96 0.53
N LYS A 99 -18.89 6.92 -0.31
CA LYS A 99 -19.45 5.60 0.03
C LYS A 99 -18.82 5.02 1.30
N ASN A 100 -17.51 5.13 1.46
CA ASN A 100 -16.83 4.70 2.66
C ASN A 100 -17.19 5.56 3.88
N PHE A 101 -17.41 6.86 3.70
CA PHE A 101 -17.89 7.76 4.75
C PHE A 101 -19.30 7.40 5.20
N PHE A 102 -20.25 7.27 4.27
CA PHE A 102 -21.64 6.90 4.60
C PHE A 102 -21.75 5.52 5.26
N ASN A 103 -20.84 4.60 4.92
CA ASN A 103 -20.75 3.28 5.56
C ASN A 103 -19.93 3.30 6.89
N ASN A 104 -19.64 4.46 7.47
CA ASN A 104 -18.86 4.63 8.70
C ASN A 104 -17.46 3.99 8.70
N LYS A 105 -16.89 3.72 7.50
CA LYS A 105 -15.55 3.13 7.36
C LYS A 105 -14.45 4.17 7.43
N THR A 106 -14.73 5.41 7.01
CA THR A 106 -13.76 6.51 6.98
C THR A 106 -14.38 7.82 7.45
N ARG A 107 -13.51 8.81 7.74
CA ARG A 107 -13.95 10.19 7.99
C ARG A 107 -14.36 10.86 6.67
N TYR A 108 -15.02 12.03 6.80
CA TYR A 108 -15.42 12.88 5.67
C TYR A 108 -14.26 13.11 4.68
N PRO A 109 -14.50 13.05 3.35
CA PRO A 109 -13.49 13.30 2.34
C PRO A 109 -12.83 14.67 2.50
N ARG A 110 -11.51 14.75 2.28
CA ARG A 110 -10.74 16.00 2.43
C ARG A 110 -10.12 16.40 1.10
N PHE A 111 -9.94 17.71 0.93
CA PHE A 111 -9.18 18.25 -0.20
C PHE A 111 -7.77 17.65 -0.28
N LYS A 112 -7.38 17.29 -1.48
CA LYS A 112 -6.05 16.72 -1.75
C LYS A 112 -5.03 17.83 -1.90
N SER A 113 -3.94 17.79 -1.11
CA SER A 113 -2.83 18.74 -1.19
C SER A 113 -1.69 18.22 -2.07
N LYS A 114 -0.94 19.10 -2.73
CA LYS A 114 0.22 18.76 -3.57
C LYS A 114 1.30 17.97 -2.82
N LYS A 115 1.48 18.23 -1.51
CA LYS A 115 2.49 17.59 -0.66
C LYS A 115 2.09 16.19 -0.21
N ARG A 116 0.81 15.97 0.13
CA ARG A 116 0.32 14.74 0.78
C ARG A 116 -0.30 13.74 -0.18
N SER A 117 -0.76 14.21 -1.36
CA SER A 117 -1.46 13.35 -2.30
C SER A 117 -0.50 12.40 -3.03
N LYS A 118 -0.98 11.18 -3.27
CA LYS A 118 -0.29 10.24 -4.15
C LYS A 118 -0.18 10.85 -5.55
N LYS A 119 0.99 10.74 -6.13
CA LYS A 119 1.28 11.26 -7.49
C LYS A 119 1.08 10.13 -8.48
N PHE A 120 -0.14 10.00 -8.98
CA PHE A 120 -0.49 8.98 -9.96
C PHE A 120 -1.67 9.44 -10.82
N PHE A 121 -1.86 8.78 -11.95
CA PHE A 121 -3.07 8.84 -12.76
C PHE A 121 -3.24 7.53 -13.53
N THR A 122 -4.47 7.26 -13.99
CA THR A 122 -4.80 6.06 -14.75
C THR A 122 -4.84 6.34 -16.25
N THR A 123 -4.50 5.34 -17.04
CA THR A 123 -4.54 5.38 -18.50
C THR A 123 -5.62 4.41 -19.02
N ARG A 124 -5.93 4.46 -20.32
CA ARG A 124 -6.85 3.49 -20.94
C ARG A 124 -6.12 2.18 -21.18
N SER A 125 -6.51 1.14 -20.46
CA SER A 125 -5.87 -0.18 -20.54
C SER A 125 -5.96 -0.78 -21.94
N GLU A 126 -7.09 -0.60 -22.63
CA GLU A 126 -7.35 -1.15 -23.96
C GLU A 126 -6.44 -0.55 -25.05
N ARG A 127 -5.90 0.64 -24.81
CA ARG A 127 -4.99 1.36 -25.72
C ARG A 127 -3.55 1.41 -25.25
N THR A 128 -3.26 0.75 -24.10
CA THR A 128 -1.92 0.65 -23.54
C THR A 128 -1.34 -0.70 -23.92
N ASN A 129 -0.14 -0.71 -24.49
CA ASN A 129 0.56 -1.94 -24.88
C ASN A 129 2.00 -1.92 -24.37
N VAL A 130 2.48 -3.08 -23.98
CA VAL A 130 3.87 -3.30 -23.56
C VAL A 130 4.54 -4.22 -24.57
N LYS A 131 5.56 -3.72 -25.26
CA LYS A 131 6.34 -4.50 -26.21
C LYS A 131 7.82 -4.29 -25.95
N ASP A 132 8.53 -5.36 -25.67
CA ASP A 132 9.95 -5.37 -25.36
C ASP A 132 10.33 -4.36 -24.25
N HIS A 133 11.09 -3.33 -24.58
CA HIS A 133 11.53 -2.28 -23.67
C HIS A 133 10.64 -1.02 -23.70
N TYR A 134 9.55 -1.04 -24.47
CA TYR A 134 8.69 0.14 -24.64
C TYR A 134 7.29 -0.10 -24.18
N ILE A 135 6.70 0.95 -23.63
CA ILE A 135 5.29 0.98 -23.20
C ILE A 135 4.61 2.08 -24.00
N ARG A 136 3.64 1.70 -24.85
CA ARG A 136 2.79 2.65 -25.54
C ARG A 136 1.69 3.13 -24.60
N ILE A 137 1.73 4.41 -24.26
CA ILE A 137 0.78 5.03 -23.33
C ILE A 137 -0.03 6.08 -24.09
N PRO A 138 -1.37 5.95 -24.12
CA PRO A 138 -2.23 6.92 -24.79
C PRO A 138 -1.97 8.36 -24.30
N GLY A 139 -1.82 9.30 -25.22
CA GLY A 139 -1.56 10.71 -24.92
C GLY A 139 -0.17 11.05 -24.40
N ILE A 140 0.75 10.07 -24.31
CA ILE A 140 2.14 10.28 -23.89
C ILE A 140 3.11 9.73 -24.94
N GLY A 141 2.68 8.69 -25.69
CA GLY A 141 3.50 8.03 -26.70
C GLY A 141 4.22 6.80 -26.20
N LEU A 142 5.33 6.46 -26.84
CA LEU A 142 6.21 5.35 -26.49
C LEU A 142 7.18 5.79 -25.39
N VAL A 143 7.14 5.13 -24.25
CA VAL A 143 8.01 5.39 -23.10
C VAL A 143 8.91 4.19 -22.89
N GLU A 144 10.21 4.41 -22.76
CA GLU A 144 11.17 3.36 -22.44
C GLU A 144 10.91 2.85 -21.01
N GLY A 145 10.92 1.54 -20.83
CA GLY A 145 10.71 0.88 -19.55
C GLY A 145 11.61 -0.32 -19.37
N LYS A 146 12.03 -0.56 -18.13
CA LYS A 146 12.79 -1.78 -17.79
C LYS A 146 11.82 -2.96 -17.69
N ASN A 147 11.42 -3.49 -18.83
CA ASN A 147 10.48 -4.61 -18.88
C ASN A 147 11.21 -5.94 -19.04
N HIS A 148 11.08 -6.80 -18.04
CA HIS A 148 11.52 -8.20 -18.13
C HIS A 148 10.42 -9.18 -17.65
N SER A 149 9.20 -8.70 -17.39
CA SER A 149 8.23 -9.51 -16.63
C SER A 149 6.76 -9.36 -17.00
N ILE A 150 6.44 -8.57 -18.04
CA ILE A 150 5.05 -8.53 -18.51
C ILE A 150 4.98 -9.29 -19.83
N PRO A 151 4.30 -10.43 -19.87
CA PRO A 151 4.04 -11.14 -21.11
C PRO A 151 3.18 -10.27 -22.04
N ASN A 152 3.19 -10.57 -23.34
CA ASN A 152 2.31 -9.92 -24.32
C ASN A 152 0.87 -10.40 -24.08
N THR A 153 0.20 -9.81 -23.10
CA THR A 153 -1.15 -10.16 -22.66
C THR A 153 -1.98 -8.91 -22.47
N ARG A 154 -3.28 -9.09 -22.33
CA ARG A 154 -4.20 -8.01 -22.03
C ARG A 154 -3.87 -7.36 -20.68
N LEU A 155 -3.81 -6.03 -20.68
CA LEU A 155 -3.54 -5.25 -19.49
C LEU A 155 -4.84 -4.70 -18.89
N PHE A 156 -4.87 -4.65 -17.56
CA PHE A 156 -5.98 -4.09 -16.79
C PHE A 156 -5.46 -3.00 -15.84
N ASN A 157 -6.30 -2.03 -15.49
CA ASN A 157 -6.03 -1.01 -14.50
C ASN A 157 -4.66 -0.34 -14.66
N THR A 158 -4.35 0.07 -15.89
CA THR A 158 -3.06 0.69 -16.23
C THR A 158 -2.96 2.13 -15.75
N GLY A 159 -1.74 2.57 -15.45
CA GLY A 159 -1.49 3.96 -15.09
C GLY A 159 -0.02 4.26 -14.81
N LEU A 160 0.22 5.52 -14.47
CA LEU A 160 1.54 6.04 -14.17
C LEU A 160 1.59 6.62 -12.76
N SER A 161 2.75 6.51 -12.13
CA SER A 161 3.01 7.11 -10.82
C SER A 161 4.41 7.66 -10.73
N PHE A 162 4.56 8.68 -9.88
CA PHE A 162 5.85 9.26 -9.53
C PHE A 162 6.08 9.12 -8.03
N ASP A 163 7.16 8.48 -7.62
CA ASP A 163 7.44 8.23 -6.19
C ASP A 163 8.31 9.32 -5.54
N GLY A 164 8.59 10.42 -6.26
CA GLY A 164 9.47 11.51 -5.84
C GLY A 164 10.89 11.40 -6.39
N TYR A 165 11.22 10.27 -7.00
CA TYR A 165 12.53 10.01 -7.60
C TYR A 165 12.42 9.40 -9.00
N ASP A 166 11.62 8.32 -9.14
CA ASP A 166 11.43 7.57 -10.38
C ASP A 166 9.97 7.63 -10.85
N TYR A 167 9.79 7.49 -12.16
CA TYR A 167 8.49 7.27 -12.79
C TYR A 167 8.25 5.78 -12.97
N TRP A 168 7.01 5.39 -12.75
CA TRP A 168 6.61 4.00 -12.75
C TRP A 168 5.34 3.81 -13.56
N PHE A 169 5.33 2.83 -14.42
CA PHE A 169 4.15 2.27 -15.00
C PHE A 169 3.63 1.15 -14.11
N TYR A 170 2.33 1.10 -13.89
CA TYR A 170 1.67 -0.01 -13.22
C TYR A 170 0.54 -0.54 -14.06
N CYS A 171 0.31 -1.83 -13.98
CA CYS A 171 -0.79 -2.54 -14.61
C CYS A 171 -1.18 -3.76 -13.79
N GLN A 172 -2.31 -4.33 -14.13
CA GLN A 172 -2.66 -5.68 -13.71
C GLN A 172 -2.65 -6.58 -14.94
N ILE A 173 -2.18 -7.79 -14.77
CA ILE A 173 -2.23 -8.87 -15.75
C ILE A 173 -3.01 -10.04 -15.17
N GLU A 174 -3.71 -10.75 -16.02
CA GLU A 174 -4.35 -12.01 -15.66
C GLU A 174 -3.27 -13.08 -15.59
N THR A 175 -3.25 -13.84 -14.52
CA THR A 175 -2.36 -14.99 -14.36
C THR A 175 -3.18 -16.25 -14.38
N ASP A 176 -2.61 -17.30 -14.96
CA ASP A 176 -3.20 -18.63 -14.91
C ASP A 176 -3.42 -19.03 -13.45
N THR A 177 -4.55 -19.64 -13.17
CA THR A 177 -4.75 -20.30 -11.89
C THR A 177 -3.78 -21.47 -11.84
N ILE A 178 -2.96 -21.47 -10.79
CA ILE A 178 -2.31 -22.71 -10.40
C ILE A 178 -3.48 -23.60 -10.00
N GLU A 179 -3.78 -24.63 -10.80
CA GLU A 179 -4.73 -25.65 -10.36
C GLU A 179 -4.28 -26.16 -9.00
N PRO A 180 -5.22 -26.44 -8.07
CA PRO A 180 -4.87 -27.03 -6.81
C PRO A 180 -4.25 -28.39 -7.12
N GLN A 181 -2.95 -28.40 -7.37
CA GLN A 181 -2.20 -29.65 -7.30
C GLN A 181 -2.30 -30.04 -5.84
N PHE A 182 -2.86 -31.21 -5.60
CA PHE A 182 -3.09 -31.82 -4.28
C PHE A 182 -1.81 -32.07 -3.47
N TYR A 183 -0.87 -31.13 -3.52
CA TYR A 183 0.34 -31.12 -2.71
C TYR A 183 0.10 -30.44 -1.37
N ILE A 184 -0.78 -30.98 -0.55
CA ILE A 184 -0.68 -30.75 0.88
C ILE A 184 0.56 -31.53 1.34
N LYS A 185 1.74 -30.94 1.15
CA LYS A 185 3.01 -31.53 1.59
C LYS A 185 3.05 -31.67 3.11
N ASN A 186 2.46 -30.72 3.84
CA ASN A 186 2.35 -30.71 5.28
C ASN A 186 0.89 -30.68 5.70
N ARG A 187 0.44 -31.70 6.42
CA ARG A 187 -0.91 -31.73 7.01
C ARG A 187 -1.04 -30.86 8.25
N THR A 188 0.06 -30.27 8.75
CA THR A 188 0.07 -29.41 9.93
C THR A 188 -0.23 -27.97 9.55
N PRO A 189 -1.05 -27.26 10.34
CA PRO A 189 -1.23 -25.84 10.18
C PRO A 189 0.01 -25.09 10.66
N ILE A 190 0.13 -23.79 10.32
CA ILE A 190 1.20 -22.92 10.79
C ILE A 190 0.57 -21.70 11.45
N GLY A 191 0.90 -21.44 12.72
CA GLY A 191 0.62 -20.19 13.40
C GLY A 191 1.71 -19.15 13.13
N ILE A 192 1.33 -17.91 12.94
CA ILE A 192 2.25 -16.81 12.61
C ILE A 192 2.05 -15.65 13.57
N ASP A 193 3.09 -15.38 14.38
CA ASP A 193 3.22 -14.16 15.17
C ASP A 193 4.01 -13.10 14.39
N VAL A 194 3.51 -11.85 14.38
CA VAL A 194 4.14 -10.71 13.68
C VAL A 194 4.64 -9.71 14.71
N GLY A 195 5.93 -9.59 14.85
CA GLY A 195 6.57 -8.86 15.93
C GLY A 195 7.48 -7.72 15.51
N ILE A 196 8.02 -7.04 16.54
CA ILE A 196 8.96 -5.92 16.40
C ILE A 196 10.40 -6.40 16.24
N ARG A 197 10.79 -7.43 16.95
CA ARG A 197 12.13 -8.01 16.93
C ARG A 197 12.30 -8.93 15.75
N ASN A 198 11.46 -9.93 15.71
CA ASN A 198 11.29 -10.82 14.60
C ASN A 198 10.18 -10.28 13.74
N MET A 199 10.42 -10.13 12.43
CA MET A 199 9.39 -9.70 11.50
C MET A 199 8.22 -10.69 11.48
N ILE A 200 8.56 -11.98 11.48
CA ILE A 200 7.63 -13.10 11.54
C ILE A 200 8.28 -14.21 12.36
N THR A 201 7.51 -14.80 13.28
CA THR A 201 7.84 -16.05 13.96
C THR A 201 6.77 -17.08 13.62
N THR A 202 7.17 -18.28 13.19
CA THR A 202 6.24 -19.35 12.87
C THR A 202 6.23 -20.38 13.99
N SER A 203 5.14 -21.12 14.14
CA SER A 203 5.01 -22.22 15.09
C SER A 203 5.96 -23.38 14.80
N THR A 204 6.50 -23.46 13.56
CA THR A 204 7.56 -24.39 13.17
C THR A 204 8.93 -24.03 13.75
N GLY A 205 9.06 -22.90 14.44
CA GLY A 205 10.30 -22.41 15.02
C GLY A 205 11.16 -21.57 14.08
N ASP A 206 10.65 -21.18 12.92
CA ASP A 206 11.39 -20.31 12.00
C ASP A 206 11.24 -18.83 12.40
N TYR A 207 12.34 -18.10 12.34
CA TYR A 207 12.41 -16.68 12.65
C TYR A 207 12.85 -15.89 11.40
N TYR A 208 12.04 -14.96 10.97
CA TYR A 208 12.34 -14.07 9.85
C TYR A 208 12.62 -12.65 10.36
N HIS A 209 13.68 -12.05 9.84
CA HIS A 209 14.13 -10.72 10.25
C HIS A 209 14.20 -9.76 9.06
N PHE A 210 14.09 -8.45 9.35
CA PHE A 210 14.43 -7.45 8.35
C PHE A 210 15.93 -7.37 8.14
N SER A 211 16.33 -7.26 6.88
CA SER A 211 17.73 -6.98 6.49
C SER A 211 18.26 -5.72 7.18
N ASN A 212 19.53 -5.71 7.52
CA ASN A 212 20.16 -4.56 8.14
C ASN A 212 20.13 -3.32 7.23
N THR A 213 19.41 -2.29 7.67
CA THR A 213 19.26 -1.01 6.96
C THR A 213 19.97 0.16 7.66
N ARG A 214 20.68 -0.07 8.78
CA ARG A 214 21.31 0.97 9.61
C ARG A 214 22.20 1.94 8.84
N LYS A 215 22.96 1.46 7.84
CA LYS A 215 23.80 2.31 6.97
C LYS A 215 22.95 3.33 6.20
N TYR A 216 21.84 2.88 5.64
CA TYR A 216 20.92 3.75 4.89
C TYR A 216 20.15 4.69 5.82
N GLU A 217 19.75 4.24 7.00
CA GLU A 217 19.06 5.05 8.01
C GLU A 217 19.95 6.17 8.53
N LYS A 218 21.25 5.88 8.85
CA LYS A 218 22.24 6.90 9.21
C LYS A 218 22.44 7.92 8.07
N ARG A 219 22.50 7.45 6.81
CA ARG A 219 22.59 8.33 5.65
C ARG A 219 21.34 9.20 5.52
N LEU A 220 20.15 8.62 5.66
CA LEU A 220 18.86 9.33 5.59
C LEU A 220 18.77 10.43 6.64
N LYS A 221 19.13 10.16 7.90
CA LYS A 221 19.16 11.18 8.97
C LYS A 221 20.10 12.34 8.63
N ARG A 222 21.29 12.07 8.07
CA ARG A 222 22.22 13.13 7.63
C ARG A 222 21.64 13.96 6.47
N GLN A 223 21.00 13.31 5.51
CA GLN A 223 20.33 13.98 4.39
C GLN A 223 19.17 14.86 4.87
N GLN A 224 18.36 14.37 5.83
CA GLN A 224 17.27 15.13 6.45
C GLN A 224 17.77 16.40 7.14
N ARG A 225 18.84 16.31 7.96
CA ARG A 225 19.44 17.48 8.62
C ARG A 225 19.96 18.52 7.61
N ARG A 226 20.62 18.07 6.54
CA ARG A 226 21.10 18.98 5.47
C ARG A 226 19.95 19.64 4.72
N LEU A 227 18.88 18.90 4.48
CA LEU A 227 17.70 19.41 3.83
C LEU A 227 16.96 20.41 4.71
N GLN A 228 16.83 20.14 6.02
CA GLN A 228 16.24 21.06 7.00
C GLN A 228 16.92 22.42 6.96
N LYS A 229 18.25 22.47 7.05
CA LYS A 229 19.01 23.73 6.90
C LYS A 229 18.72 24.50 5.60
N SER A 230 18.41 23.75 4.51
CA SER A 230 18.00 24.40 3.25
C SER A 230 16.58 24.94 3.33
N TYR A 231 15.68 24.23 3.99
CA TYR A 231 14.30 24.71 4.23
C TYR A 231 14.26 25.97 5.09
N ASP A 232 15.10 26.04 6.14
CA ASP A 232 15.17 27.20 7.02
C ASP A 232 15.56 28.47 6.25
N LYS A 233 16.51 28.35 5.30
CA LYS A 233 16.88 29.46 4.39
C LYS A 233 15.69 29.94 3.53
N TYR A 234 14.92 28.99 2.96
CA TYR A 234 13.75 29.32 2.16
C TYR A 234 12.59 29.89 3.00
N LEU A 235 12.44 29.44 4.24
CA LEU A 235 11.47 30.02 5.19
C LEU A 235 11.84 31.48 5.51
N ASN A 236 13.10 31.74 5.82
CA ASN A 236 13.58 33.12 6.06
C ASN A 236 13.36 34.01 4.84
N GLN A 237 13.66 33.52 3.63
CA GLN A 237 13.39 34.25 2.39
C GLN A 237 11.89 34.51 2.21
N SER A 238 11.02 33.52 2.48
CA SER A 238 9.57 33.65 2.42
C SER A 238 9.06 34.75 3.36
N MET A 239 9.62 34.84 4.56
CA MET A 239 9.27 35.87 5.52
C MET A 239 9.71 37.28 5.06
N LEU A 240 10.94 37.38 4.52
CA LEU A 240 11.48 38.65 4.03
C LEU A 240 10.73 39.17 2.79
N THR A 241 10.41 38.28 1.84
CA THR A 241 9.76 38.66 0.58
C THR A 241 8.25 38.65 0.64
N LYS A 242 7.63 38.27 1.79
CA LYS A 242 6.19 38.07 1.96
C LYS A 242 5.58 37.10 0.90
N THR A 243 6.41 36.30 0.25
CA THR A 243 6.03 35.33 -0.77
C THR A 243 5.77 33.97 -0.13
N LYS A 244 4.71 33.29 -0.53
CA LYS A 244 4.45 31.93 0.01
C LYS A 244 5.65 31.03 -0.27
N TYR A 245 6.11 30.28 0.75
CA TYR A 245 7.21 29.34 0.66
C TYR A 245 7.11 28.38 -0.56
N GLU A 246 5.88 28.04 -0.96
CA GLU A 246 5.59 27.11 -2.07
C GLU A 246 5.91 27.71 -3.44
N ASP A 247 5.85 29.03 -3.54
CA ASP A 247 6.04 29.78 -4.79
C ASP A 247 7.52 30.17 -5.00
N ILE A 248 8.38 30.01 -3.97
CA ILE A 248 9.81 30.28 -4.10
C ILE A 248 10.47 29.11 -4.89
N PRO A 249 11.16 29.41 -6.02
CA PRO A 249 11.81 28.39 -6.83
C PRO A 249 12.92 27.67 -6.05
N LYS A 250 12.85 26.35 -6.00
CA LYS A 250 13.88 25.54 -5.33
C LYS A 250 15.15 25.51 -6.16
N SER A 251 16.28 25.82 -5.54
CA SER A 251 17.59 25.75 -6.21
C SER A 251 17.89 24.32 -6.75
N LYS A 252 18.71 24.22 -7.80
CA LYS A 252 19.14 22.93 -8.36
C LYS A 252 19.74 22.02 -7.29
N ASN A 253 20.54 22.57 -6.36
CA ASN A 253 21.13 21.82 -5.26
C ASN A 253 20.07 21.27 -4.27
N MET A 254 19.04 22.04 -3.97
CA MET A 254 17.95 21.56 -3.12
C MET A 254 17.14 20.46 -3.80
N GLN A 255 16.89 20.57 -5.09
CA GLN A 255 16.22 19.51 -5.86
C GLN A 255 17.05 18.23 -5.88
N LYS A 256 18.38 18.33 -6.06
CA LYS A 256 19.32 17.19 -5.98
C LYS A 256 19.27 16.53 -4.60
N ARG A 257 19.32 17.31 -3.51
CA ARG A 257 19.21 16.78 -2.13
C ARG A 257 17.90 16.05 -1.89
N LEU A 258 16.78 16.57 -2.39
CA LEU A 258 15.48 15.91 -2.32
C LEU A 258 15.51 14.56 -3.06
N ARG A 259 16.02 14.53 -4.30
CA ARG A 259 16.15 13.27 -5.06
C ARG A 259 17.00 12.24 -4.31
N ASP A 260 18.14 12.65 -3.75
CA ASP A 260 19.03 11.76 -3.00
C ASP A 260 18.37 11.20 -1.74
N GLN A 261 17.57 12.01 -1.05
CA GLN A 261 16.77 11.59 0.09
C GLN A 261 15.72 10.54 -0.32
N TYR A 262 14.93 10.81 -1.36
CA TYR A 262 13.94 9.88 -1.90
C TYR A 262 14.59 8.56 -2.35
N LYS A 263 15.74 8.62 -3.01
CA LYS A 263 16.52 7.44 -3.42
C LYS A 263 16.94 6.58 -2.22
N THR A 264 17.42 7.21 -1.16
CA THR A 264 17.82 6.49 0.07
C THR A 264 16.61 5.87 0.76
N TYR A 265 15.51 6.61 0.87
CA TYR A 265 14.25 6.12 1.45
C TYR A 265 13.67 4.94 0.65
N SER A 266 13.67 5.04 -0.68
CA SER A 266 13.21 3.94 -1.56
C SER A 266 14.05 2.68 -1.40
N LYS A 267 15.37 2.80 -1.22
CA LYS A 267 16.25 1.65 -0.95
C LYS A 267 15.88 0.93 0.35
N ILE A 268 15.64 1.68 1.44
CA ILE A 268 15.21 1.10 2.72
C ILE A 268 13.88 0.37 2.55
N ARG A 269 12.91 1.05 1.95
CA ARG A 269 11.56 0.48 1.71
C ARG A 269 11.63 -0.79 0.87
N ASN A 270 12.36 -0.76 -0.24
CA ASN A 270 12.44 -1.90 -1.16
C ASN A 270 13.12 -3.10 -0.51
N LYS A 271 14.16 -2.89 0.32
CA LYS A 271 14.77 -4.00 1.09
C LYS A 271 13.75 -4.63 2.02
N LYS A 272 13.02 -3.85 2.82
CA LYS A 272 12.00 -4.36 3.72
C LYS A 272 10.87 -5.11 2.99
N HIS A 273 10.40 -4.58 1.86
CA HIS A 273 9.39 -5.26 1.04
C HIS A 273 9.92 -6.58 0.46
N ASN A 274 11.19 -6.63 0.06
CA ASN A 274 11.81 -7.87 -0.43
C ASN A 274 11.92 -8.92 0.69
N ASP A 275 12.29 -8.50 1.90
CA ASP A 275 12.36 -9.40 3.06
C ASP A 275 10.98 -10.01 3.37
N ILE A 276 9.93 -9.18 3.38
CA ILE A 276 8.54 -9.64 3.56
C ILE A 276 8.15 -10.61 2.44
N HIS A 277 8.47 -10.26 1.18
CA HIS A 277 8.13 -11.09 0.03
C HIS A 277 8.77 -12.48 0.13
N ASN A 278 10.05 -12.55 0.50
CA ASN A 278 10.80 -13.79 0.64
C ASN A 278 10.29 -14.63 1.82
N ALA A 279 10.05 -14.01 2.98
CA ALA A 279 9.51 -14.72 4.14
C ALA A 279 8.12 -15.30 3.85
N THR A 280 7.20 -14.47 3.39
CA THR A 280 5.82 -14.91 3.09
C THR A 280 5.76 -15.91 1.94
N LYS A 281 6.70 -15.85 0.98
CA LYS A 281 6.85 -16.84 -0.08
C LYS A 281 7.24 -18.21 0.50
N ARG A 282 8.28 -18.26 1.34
CA ARG A 282 8.76 -19.51 1.97
C ARG A 282 7.68 -20.17 2.81
N ILE A 283 6.97 -19.40 3.64
CA ILE A 283 5.88 -19.90 4.49
C ILE A 283 4.77 -20.55 3.64
N VAL A 284 4.35 -19.87 2.57
CA VAL A 284 3.28 -20.40 1.72
C VAL A 284 3.74 -21.57 0.85
N GLU A 285 5.03 -21.59 0.45
CA GLU A 285 5.62 -22.69 -0.32
C GLU A 285 5.89 -23.96 0.49
N SER A 286 5.76 -23.93 1.82
CA SER A 286 5.74 -25.15 2.64
C SER A 286 4.40 -25.89 2.56
N TYR A 287 3.38 -25.32 1.91
CA TYR A 287 2.05 -25.88 1.72
C TYR A 287 1.40 -26.42 3.01
N PRO A 288 1.24 -25.59 4.06
CA PRO A 288 0.56 -26.01 5.27
C PRO A 288 -0.94 -26.25 5.00
N SER A 289 -1.60 -27.02 5.85
CA SER A 289 -3.05 -27.24 5.78
C SER A 289 -3.85 -25.97 6.04
N ALA A 290 -3.35 -25.11 6.92
CA ALA A 290 -3.90 -23.80 7.21
C ALA A 290 -2.78 -22.83 7.67
N ILE A 291 -3.00 -21.55 7.52
CA ILE A 291 -2.18 -20.48 8.13
C ILE A 291 -3.05 -19.68 9.06
N VAL A 292 -2.63 -19.58 10.32
CA VAL A 292 -3.33 -18.81 11.36
C VAL A 292 -2.54 -17.53 11.65
N ILE A 293 -3.21 -16.38 11.56
CA ILE A 293 -2.60 -15.07 11.78
C ILE A 293 -3.42 -14.25 12.78
N GLU A 294 -2.77 -13.36 13.52
CA GLU A 294 -3.45 -12.44 14.42
C GLU A 294 -4.29 -11.40 13.66
N ASN A 295 -5.41 -10.96 14.27
CA ASN A 295 -6.16 -9.80 13.80
C ASN A 295 -5.49 -8.52 14.30
N LEU A 296 -4.46 -8.05 13.60
CA LEU A 296 -3.72 -6.85 13.98
C LEU A 296 -4.52 -5.59 13.62
N SER A 297 -5.26 -5.04 14.58
CA SER A 297 -5.81 -3.69 14.49
C SER A 297 -4.68 -2.65 14.61
N VAL A 298 -4.10 -2.25 13.49
CA VAL A 298 -3.04 -1.22 13.41
C VAL A 298 -3.49 0.10 14.09
N THR A 299 -4.77 0.43 14.01
CA THR A 299 -5.36 1.61 14.64
C THR A 299 -5.28 1.59 16.17
N ASN A 300 -5.50 0.45 16.80
CA ASN A 300 -5.40 0.30 18.26
C ASN A 300 -3.95 0.30 18.73
N GLN A 301 -3.04 -0.27 17.96
CA GLN A 301 -1.60 -0.24 18.26
C GLN A 301 -1.00 1.17 18.12
N LEU A 302 -1.47 1.98 17.14
CA LEU A 302 -1.06 3.37 16.99
C LEU A 302 -1.52 4.29 18.12
N LYS A 303 -2.57 3.92 18.86
CA LYS A 303 -3.03 4.64 20.05
C LYS A 303 -2.05 4.48 21.24
N GLN A 304 -1.30 3.38 21.28
CA GLN A 304 -0.24 3.16 22.27
C GLN A 304 0.99 3.97 21.87
N GLY A 305 1.26 5.07 22.58
CA GLY A 305 2.23 6.12 22.20
C GLY A 305 3.66 5.63 21.89
N TRP A 306 4.14 4.56 22.55
CA TRP A 306 5.46 3.98 22.31
C TRP A 306 5.54 3.22 20.96
N MET A 307 4.45 2.57 20.52
CA MET A 307 4.36 1.87 19.25
C MET A 307 4.36 2.83 18.05
N ARG A 308 3.95 4.09 18.23
CA ARG A 308 3.92 5.10 17.16
C ARG A 308 5.30 5.32 16.51
N LYS A 309 6.39 5.14 17.25
CA LYS A 309 7.76 5.23 16.71
C LYS A 309 8.13 4.04 15.80
N PHE A 310 7.57 2.86 16.04
CA PHE A 310 7.96 1.62 15.40
C PHE A 310 6.98 1.20 14.28
N CYS A 311 5.68 1.44 14.45
CA CYS A 311 4.63 1.06 13.49
C CYS A 311 4.86 1.48 12.03
N PRO A 312 5.31 2.72 11.71
CA PRO A 312 5.53 3.11 10.31
C PRO A 312 6.60 2.28 9.61
N ASN A 313 7.49 1.65 10.39
CA ASN A 313 8.60 0.86 9.87
C ASN A 313 8.28 -0.63 9.74
N MET A 314 7.19 -1.12 10.30
CA MET A 314 6.96 -2.55 10.49
C MET A 314 6.15 -3.23 9.42
N LEU A 315 5.46 -2.46 8.57
CA LEU A 315 4.76 -3.02 7.43
C LEU A 315 3.84 -4.22 7.77
N PHE A 316 3.26 -4.27 8.99
CA PHE A 316 2.36 -5.35 9.44
C PHE A 316 1.24 -5.64 8.45
N TYR A 317 0.58 -4.57 7.97
CA TYR A 317 -0.45 -4.70 6.95
C TYR A 317 0.07 -5.39 5.68
N GLU A 318 1.30 -5.08 5.27
CA GLU A 318 1.90 -5.66 4.07
C GLU A 318 2.21 -7.14 4.25
N ILE A 319 2.64 -7.57 5.45
CA ILE A 319 2.85 -8.99 5.79
C ILE A 319 1.53 -9.74 5.68
N HIS A 320 0.48 -9.27 6.37
CA HIS A 320 -0.86 -9.87 6.31
C HIS A 320 -1.39 -9.96 4.89
N ARG A 321 -1.33 -8.83 4.16
CA ARG A 321 -1.79 -8.77 2.78
C ARG A 321 -1.07 -9.80 1.90
N GLN A 322 0.26 -9.95 2.07
CA GLN A 322 1.04 -10.89 1.26
C GLN A 322 0.75 -12.35 1.62
N ILE A 323 0.58 -12.68 2.89
CA ILE A 323 0.20 -14.02 3.32
C ILE A 323 -1.16 -14.39 2.74
N ILE A 324 -2.16 -13.52 2.93
CA ILE A 324 -3.55 -13.79 2.51
C ILE A 324 -3.63 -14.06 1.00
N TYR A 325 -3.09 -13.17 0.14
CA TYR A 325 -3.23 -13.39 -1.29
C TYR A 325 -2.39 -14.56 -1.81
N LYS A 326 -1.20 -14.80 -1.25
CA LYS A 326 -0.34 -15.93 -1.65
C LYS A 326 -0.92 -17.27 -1.22
N ALA A 327 -1.51 -17.33 -0.04
CA ALA A 327 -2.22 -18.50 0.46
C ALA A 327 -3.47 -18.78 -0.38
N LYS A 328 -4.25 -17.74 -0.70
CA LYS A 328 -5.42 -17.85 -1.59
C LYS A 328 -5.03 -18.40 -2.97
N ASP A 329 -3.89 -17.94 -3.54
CA ASP A 329 -3.38 -18.43 -4.84
C ASP A 329 -3.02 -19.93 -4.81
N ARG A 330 -2.83 -20.51 -3.64
CA ARG A 330 -2.46 -21.91 -3.43
C ARG A 330 -3.53 -22.73 -2.70
N TYR A 331 -4.73 -22.16 -2.55
CA TYR A 331 -5.87 -22.78 -1.86
C TYR A 331 -5.58 -23.20 -0.40
N ILE A 332 -4.63 -22.50 0.25
CA ILE A 332 -4.33 -22.71 1.66
C ILE A 332 -5.38 -21.96 2.50
N ARG A 333 -5.98 -22.65 3.46
CA ARG A 333 -6.96 -22.06 4.40
C ARG A 333 -6.29 -21.00 5.26
N ILE A 334 -6.91 -19.80 5.35
CA ILE A 334 -6.49 -18.73 6.25
C ILE A 334 -7.48 -18.63 7.39
N ILE A 335 -6.96 -18.60 8.61
CA ILE A 335 -7.70 -18.36 9.85
C ILE A 335 -7.16 -17.06 10.44
N ILE A 336 -8.05 -16.11 10.71
CA ILE A 336 -7.72 -14.86 11.41
C ILE A 336 -8.21 -15.01 12.83
N ALA A 337 -7.28 -14.99 13.78
CA ALA A 337 -7.62 -15.08 15.20
C ALA A 337 -8.45 -13.87 15.64
N ASP A 338 -9.25 -14.03 16.69
CA ASP A 338 -9.98 -12.89 17.26
C ASP A 338 -9.01 -11.81 17.75
N ALA A 339 -9.43 -10.55 17.68
CA ALA A 339 -8.60 -9.40 18.07
C ALA A 339 -8.27 -9.39 19.58
N GLN A 340 -9.04 -10.09 20.39
CA GLN A 340 -8.85 -10.21 21.85
C GLN A 340 -8.12 -11.50 22.25
N PHE A 341 -7.82 -12.39 21.29
CA PHE A 341 -7.13 -13.64 21.58
C PHE A 341 -5.75 -13.38 22.21
N PRO A 342 -5.48 -13.86 23.45
CA PRO A 342 -4.27 -13.52 24.20
C PRO A 342 -3.07 -14.41 23.80
N SER A 343 -2.73 -14.46 22.52
CA SER A 343 -1.70 -15.34 21.95
C SER A 343 -0.38 -15.34 22.72
N SER A 344 0.10 -14.16 23.12
CA SER A 344 1.36 -14.00 23.83
C SER A 344 1.27 -14.23 25.36
N GLN A 345 0.05 -14.33 25.92
CA GLN A 345 -0.18 -14.50 27.36
C GLN A 345 -0.60 -15.92 27.76
N LEU A 346 -1.07 -16.69 26.78
CA LEU A 346 -1.50 -18.08 26.95
C LEU A 346 -0.29 -19.01 26.95
N CYS A 347 -0.26 -19.99 27.82
CA CYS A 347 0.76 -21.05 27.79
C CYS A 347 0.39 -22.08 26.72
N SER A 348 1.24 -22.25 25.70
CA SER A 348 1.00 -23.21 24.62
C SER A 348 0.97 -24.70 25.09
N ARG A 349 1.49 -24.96 26.31
CA ARG A 349 1.52 -26.31 26.85
C ARG A 349 0.30 -26.66 27.73
N CYS A 350 -0.16 -25.75 28.58
CA CYS A 350 -1.20 -26.05 29.57
C CYS A 350 -2.40 -25.10 29.56
N GLY A 351 -2.47 -24.14 28.64
CA GLY A 351 -3.58 -23.19 28.49
C GLY A 351 -3.71 -22.13 29.59
N SER A 352 -2.78 -22.08 30.56
CA SER A 352 -2.84 -21.10 31.65
C SER A 352 -2.49 -19.70 31.13
N ILE A 353 -3.26 -18.69 31.54
CA ILE A 353 -3.03 -17.28 31.13
C ILE A 353 -2.15 -16.57 32.14
N ARG A 354 -1.14 -15.86 31.65
CA ARG A 354 -0.24 -15.00 32.45
C ARG A 354 0.05 -13.70 31.73
N LYS A 355 -0.24 -12.57 32.37
CA LYS A 355 0.20 -11.26 31.84
C LYS A 355 1.72 -11.14 31.93
N ILE A 356 2.38 -10.86 30.81
CA ILE A 356 3.83 -10.71 30.71
C ILE A 356 4.16 -9.31 30.21
N TYR A 357 5.04 -8.63 30.91
CA TYR A 357 5.51 -7.30 30.56
C TYR A 357 6.99 -7.35 30.15
N GLY A 358 7.28 -7.06 28.88
CA GLY A 358 8.64 -6.78 28.40
C GLY A 358 9.63 -7.94 28.23
N ASN A 359 9.36 -9.13 28.77
CA ASN A 359 10.29 -10.27 28.73
C ASN A 359 10.30 -10.98 27.38
N LYS A 360 11.47 -11.48 26.96
CA LYS A 360 11.64 -12.32 25.77
C LYS A 360 11.17 -13.75 25.98
N THR A 361 11.32 -14.26 27.21
CA THR A 361 11.00 -15.62 27.58
C THR A 361 9.66 -15.66 28.30
N PHE A 362 8.78 -16.50 27.82
CA PHE A 362 7.57 -16.89 28.50
C PHE A 362 7.91 -17.98 29.54
N ILE A 363 7.49 -17.81 30.79
CA ILE A 363 7.60 -18.81 31.83
C ILE A 363 6.21 -19.01 32.43
N CYS A 364 5.65 -20.19 32.27
CA CYS A 364 4.35 -20.53 32.83
C CYS A 364 4.44 -20.70 34.34
N HIS A 365 3.56 -20.03 35.10
CA HIS A 365 3.52 -20.16 36.57
C HIS A 365 2.84 -21.47 37.03
N ARG A 366 2.02 -22.10 36.14
CA ARG A 366 1.28 -23.32 36.47
C ARG A 366 2.10 -24.59 36.19
N CYS A 367 2.70 -24.68 35.01
CA CYS A 367 3.42 -25.91 34.58
C CYS A 367 4.94 -25.77 34.47
N GLY A 368 5.51 -24.59 34.80
CA GLY A 368 6.94 -24.32 34.72
C GLY A 368 7.51 -24.24 33.29
N PHE A 369 6.65 -24.40 32.25
CA PHE A 369 7.10 -24.38 30.85
C PHE A 369 7.80 -23.07 30.48
N ARG A 370 8.97 -23.18 29.87
CA ARG A 370 9.81 -22.04 29.50
C ARG A 370 10.09 -22.06 28.00
N ILE A 371 9.76 -20.96 27.30
CA ILE A 371 9.85 -20.86 25.84
C ILE A 371 10.08 -19.40 25.42
N ASP A 372 10.56 -19.16 24.18
CA ASP A 372 10.55 -17.83 23.58
C ASP A 372 9.08 -17.34 23.45
N ARG A 373 8.83 -16.07 23.81
CA ARG A 373 7.48 -15.51 23.85
C ARG A 373 6.81 -15.47 22.49
N ASP A 374 7.57 -15.11 21.42
CA ASP A 374 7.03 -14.96 20.07
C ASP A 374 6.72 -16.36 19.50
N LEU A 375 7.56 -17.38 19.83
CA LEU A 375 7.29 -18.78 19.47
C LEU A 375 6.08 -19.33 20.23
N ASN A 376 5.93 -19.01 21.52
CA ASN A 376 4.75 -19.38 22.31
C ASN A 376 3.46 -18.81 21.68
N ALA A 377 3.49 -17.55 21.24
CA ALA A 377 2.37 -16.91 20.57
C ALA A 377 2.04 -17.60 19.24
N ALA A 378 3.04 -17.94 18.44
CA ALA A 378 2.84 -18.66 17.19
C ALA A 378 2.22 -20.06 17.39
N LEU A 379 2.65 -20.81 18.43
CA LEU A 379 2.06 -22.10 18.79
C LEU A 379 0.61 -21.97 19.24
N ASN A 380 0.29 -20.94 20.03
CA ASN A 380 -1.09 -20.67 20.44
C ASN A 380 -1.99 -20.33 19.24
N LEU A 381 -1.47 -19.61 18.25
CA LEU A 381 -2.19 -19.34 17.01
C LEU A 381 -2.41 -20.62 16.20
N GLU A 382 -1.40 -21.48 16.07
CA GLU A 382 -1.54 -22.77 15.40
C GLU A 382 -2.66 -23.61 16.02
N ASN A 383 -2.76 -23.64 17.36
CA ASN A 383 -3.78 -24.41 18.07
C ASN A 383 -5.22 -24.02 17.69
N LEU A 384 -5.48 -22.80 17.22
CA LEU A 384 -6.79 -22.37 16.71
C LEU A 384 -7.19 -23.06 15.38
N ALA A 385 -6.27 -23.71 14.71
CA ALA A 385 -6.59 -24.47 13.49
C ALA A 385 -7.23 -25.82 13.77
N TYR A 386 -7.11 -26.33 14.99
CA TYR A 386 -7.66 -27.63 15.42
C TYR A 386 -9.04 -27.41 16.05
N PRO A 387 -10.11 -28.09 15.53
CA PRO A 387 -11.50 -27.91 16.00
C PRO A 387 -11.68 -28.17 17.50
N GLU A 388 -10.92 -29.12 18.03
CA GLU A 388 -10.97 -29.54 19.45
C GLU A 388 -10.53 -28.42 20.41
N ASN A 389 -9.72 -27.48 19.91
CA ASN A 389 -9.19 -26.37 20.70
C ASN A 389 -9.94 -25.03 20.48
N ALA A 390 -10.89 -25.00 19.54
CA ALA A 390 -11.68 -23.79 19.26
C ALA A 390 -12.60 -23.39 20.42
N CYS A 391 -12.93 -24.32 21.33
CA CYS A 391 -13.77 -24.06 22.50
C CYS A 391 -13.05 -23.35 23.67
N ILE A 392 -11.72 -23.18 23.60
CA ILE A 392 -10.94 -22.50 24.67
C ILE A 392 -10.86 -20.96 24.45
N ALA A 393 -11.41 -20.48 23.35
CA ALA A 393 -11.29 -19.07 22.92
C ALA A 393 -12.54 -18.21 23.22
N VAL A 394 -13.41 -18.63 24.15
CA VAL A 394 -14.58 -17.85 24.62
C VAL A 394 -14.33 -17.26 26.00
#